data_5fa74531740ae31b9e56a0d1d18f6567
#
_entry.id   5fa74531740ae31b9e56a0d1d18f6567
#
_cell.length_a   1.000
_cell.length_b   1.000
_cell.length_c   1.000
_cell.angle_alpha   90.00
_cell.angle_beta   90.00
_cell.angle_gamma   90.00
#
_symmetry.space_group_name_H-M   'P 1'
#
loop_
_entity.id
_entity.type
_entity.pdbx_description
1 polymer ?
#
loop_
_entity_poly.entity_id
_entity_poly.type
_entity_poly.pdbx_seq_one_letter_code
_entity_poly.pdbx_strand_id
1 'polypeptide(L)'
;MKTNMRLGGILAIIGALIGIIGHYVIFLNWYRVGMAADSAEPGCEILLKYIHPALADLGILAGVLFAVSAYGFFTKANWAFLLSVVAITLALLGSWFINVPYMAAGLPPVYFTLFWPYLILYFILLRGVGRVSWSITLRALFTGLAYITCFMNGVSST
;
A
#
# COMPACT_ATOMS: atom_id res chain seq x y z
N MET A 1 -8.32 7.44 23.87
CA MET A 1 -8.60 8.23 22.65
C MET A 1 -10.00 7.88 22.14
N LYS A 2 -10.83 8.89 21.84
CA LYS A 2 -12.20 8.63 21.33
C LYS A 2 -12.12 8.46 19.81
N THR A 3 -12.04 7.22 19.34
CA THR A 3 -11.92 6.86 17.91
C THR A 3 -13.28 7.03 17.21
N ASN A 4 -13.27 7.59 16.01
CA ASN A 4 -14.49 7.69 15.21
C ASN A 4 -14.78 6.36 14.50
N MET A 5 -15.52 5.47 15.17
CA MET A 5 -15.77 4.10 14.69
C MET A 5 -16.55 4.07 13.38
N ARG A 6 -17.55 4.96 13.16
CA ARG A 6 -18.32 4.98 11.91
C ARG A 6 -17.45 5.36 10.71
N LEU A 7 -16.69 6.45 10.86
CA LEU A 7 -15.77 6.88 9.81
C LEU A 7 -14.72 5.80 9.53
N GLY A 8 -14.15 5.19 10.60
CA GLY A 8 -13.19 4.10 10.47
C GLY A 8 -13.74 2.92 9.67
N GLY A 9 -14.99 2.50 9.95
CA GLY A 9 -15.62 1.40 9.21
C GLY A 9 -15.81 1.70 7.72
N ILE A 10 -16.27 2.91 7.38
CA ILE A 10 -16.43 3.32 5.97
C ILE A 10 -15.09 3.35 5.24
N LEU A 11 -14.06 3.96 5.86
CA LEU A 11 -12.72 4.02 5.25
C LEU A 11 -12.10 2.63 5.10
N ALA A 12 -12.35 1.73 6.05
CA ALA A 12 -11.87 0.36 5.98
C ALA A 12 -12.55 -0.43 4.84
N ILE A 13 -13.84 -0.21 4.58
CA ILE A 13 -14.51 -0.80 3.39
C ILE A 13 -13.88 -0.26 2.10
N ILE A 14 -13.65 1.05 2.00
CA ILE A 14 -13.00 1.65 0.83
C ILE A 14 -11.59 1.06 0.65
N GLY A 15 -10.81 0.98 1.72
CA GLY A 15 -9.49 0.36 1.71
C GLY A 15 -9.51 -1.12 1.28
N ALA A 16 -10.51 -1.87 1.72
CA ALA A 16 -10.71 -3.27 1.33
C ALA A 16 -10.99 -3.41 -0.17
N LEU A 17 -11.89 -2.58 -0.72
CA LEU A 17 -12.23 -2.61 -2.15
C LEU A 17 -11.01 -2.23 -3.01
N ILE A 18 -10.30 -1.17 -2.66
CA ILE A 18 -9.07 -0.77 -3.37
C ILE A 18 -8.01 -1.87 -3.26
N GLY A 19 -7.84 -2.47 -2.07
CA GLY A 19 -6.85 -3.52 -1.83
C GLY A 19 -7.11 -4.79 -2.63
N ILE A 20 -8.29 -5.34 -2.49
CA ILE A 20 -8.61 -6.62 -3.14
C ILE A 20 -8.80 -6.43 -4.63
N ILE A 21 -9.70 -5.54 -5.03
CA ILE A 21 -10.08 -5.38 -6.45
C ILE A 21 -9.00 -4.62 -7.21
N GLY A 22 -8.51 -3.50 -6.66
CA GLY A 22 -7.55 -2.64 -7.33
C GLY A 22 -6.23 -3.34 -7.65
N HIS A 23 -5.60 -4.00 -6.65
CA HIS A 23 -4.38 -4.75 -6.88
C HIS A 23 -4.58 -5.93 -7.82
N TYR A 24 -5.66 -6.69 -7.65
CA TYR A 24 -5.97 -7.82 -8.51
C TYR A 24 -6.14 -7.39 -9.98
N VAL A 25 -6.91 -6.33 -10.24
CA VAL A 25 -7.15 -5.83 -11.60
C VAL A 25 -5.86 -5.31 -12.24
N ILE A 26 -5.05 -4.51 -11.51
CA ILE A 26 -3.77 -4.02 -12.04
C ILE A 26 -2.84 -5.19 -12.29
N PHE A 27 -2.73 -6.14 -11.37
CA PHE A 27 -1.89 -7.33 -11.54
C PHE A 27 -2.28 -8.11 -12.79
N LEU A 28 -3.55 -8.43 -13.00
CA LEU A 28 -4.00 -9.17 -14.18
C LEU A 28 -3.66 -8.46 -15.51
N ASN A 29 -3.78 -7.14 -15.53
CA ASN A 29 -3.57 -6.36 -16.76
C ASN A 29 -2.07 -6.10 -17.05
N TRP A 30 -1.24 -5.97 -16.01
CA TRP A 30 0.12 -5.47 -16.14
C TRP A 30 1.21 -6.48 -15.85
N TYR A 31 0.92 -7.61 -15.23
CA TYR A 31 1.92 -8.62 -14.90
C TYR A 31 2.64 -9.14 -16.15
N ARG A 32 1.89 -9.50 -17.20
CA ARG A 32 2.48 -9.98 -18.47
C ARG A 32 3.31 -8.91 -19.17
N VAL A 33 2.89 -7.65 -19.08
CA VAL A 33 3.63 -6.53 -19.65
C VAL A 33 4.95 -6.34 -18.92
N GLY A 34 4.94 -6.37 -17.58
CA GLY A 34 6.15 -6.32 -16.77
C GLY A 34 7.09 -7.50 -17.02
N MET A 35 6.52 -8.71 -17.18
CA MET A 35 7.32 -9.92 -17.49
C MET A 35 8.00 -9.90 -18.84
N ALA A 36 7.41 -9.21 -19.84
CA ALA A 36 7.94 -9.10 -21.19
C ALA A 36 8.85 -7.89 -21.38
N ALA A 37 8.99 -7.01 -20.38
CA ALA A 37 9.80 -5.82 -20.49
C ALA A 37 11.29 -6.17 -20.44
N ASP A 38 12.03 -5.75 -21.46
CA ASP A 38 13.48 -5.74 -21.44
C ASP A 38 13.94 -4.49 -20.67
N SER A 39 14.62 -4.68 -19.56
CA SER A 39 15.13 -3.56 -18.77
C SER A 39 16.56 -3.23 -19.17
N ALA A 40 16.84 -1.96 -19.38
CA ALA A 40 18.20 -1.46 -19.57
C ALA A 40 19.04 -1.54 -18.29
N GLU A 41 18.41 -1.68 -17.12
CA GLU A 41 19.08 -1.78 -15.83
C GLU A 41 19.14 -3.23 -15.35
N PRO A 42 20.36 -3.76 -15.08
CA PRO A 42 20.53 -5.11 -14.54
C PRO A 42 19.72 -5.29 -13.24
N GLY A 43 19.04 -6.42 -13.10
CA GLY A 43 18.25 -6.75 -11.91
C GLY A 43 16.79 -6.28 -11.91
N CYS A 44 16.39 -5.31 -12.73
CA CYS A 44 14.98 -4.89 -12.83
C CYS A 44 14.06 -6.02 -13.30
N GLU A 45 14.56 -6.92 -14.16
CA GLU A 45 13.81 -8.10 -14.60
C GLU A 45 13.42 -9.01 -13.43
N ILE A 46 14.33 -9.22 -12.48
CA ILE A 46 14.10 -10.04 -11.28
C ILE A 46 13.00 -9.36 -10.44
N LEU A 47 13.09 -8.03 -10.26
CA LEU A 47 12.08 -7.26 -9.51
C LEU A 47 10.70 -7.36 -10.16
N LEU A 48 10.61 -7.27 -11.50
CA LEU A 48 9.34 -7.37 -12.21
C LEU A 48 8.78 -8.81 -12.19
N LYS A 49 9.62 -9.83 -12.27
CA LYS A 49 9.19 -11.23 -12.30
C LYS A 49 8.76 -11.76 -10.93
N TYR A 50 9.49 -11.44 -9.88
CA TYR A 50 9.30 -12.07 -8.55
C TYR A 50 8.71 -11.11 -7.52
N ILE A 51 9.14 -9.86 -7.50
CA ILE A 51 8.67 -8.90 -6.48
C ILE A 51 7.30 -8.32 -6.85
N HIS A 52 7.00 -8.16 -8.14
CA HIS A 52 5.68 -7.67 -8.56
C HIS A 52 4.53 -8.56 -8.04
N PRO A 53 4.51 -9.90 -8.24
CA PRO A 53 3.48 -10.75 -7.65
C PRO A 53 3.41 -10.62 -6.13
N ALA A 54 4.57 -10.65 -5.45
CA ALA A 54 4.62 -10.55 -4.00
C ALA A 54 4.05 -9.21 -3.47
N LEU A 55 4.29 -8.11 -4.17
CA LEU A 55 3.73 -6.80 -3.80
C LEU A 55 2.23 -6.67 -4.13
N ALA A 56 1.76 -7.31 -5.21
CA ALA A 56 0.34 -7.41 -5.49
C ALA A 56 -0.38 -8.21 -4.40
N ASP A 57 0.17 -9.35 -3.98
CA ASP A 57 -0.34 -10.16 -2.88
C ASP A 57 -0.34 -9.39 -1.55
N LEU A 58 0.71 -8.59 -1.29
CA LEU A 58 0.78 -7.72 -0.12
C LEU A 58 -0.35 -6.69 -0.12
N GLY A 59 -0.67 -6.13 -1.27
CA GLY A 59 -1.79 -5.20 -1.45
C GLY A 59 -3.15 -5.87 -1.26
N ILE A 60 -3.33 -7.09 -1.75
CA ILE A 60 -4.53 -7.91 -1.52
C ILE A 60 -4.66 -8.26 -0.04
N LEU A 61 -3.58 -8.67 0.61
CA LEU A 61 -3.54 -8.92 2.06
C LEU A 61 -3.96 -7.68 2.84
N ALA A 62 -3.44 -6.51 2.48
CA ALA A 62 -3.86 -5.25 3.08
C ALA A 62 -5.37 -5.02 2.94
N GLY A 63 -5.94 -5.33 1.78
CA GLY A 63 -7.38 -5.28 1.54
C GLY A 63 -8.18 -6.22 2.45
N VAL A 64 -7.70 -7.45 2.66
CA VAL A 64 -8.31 -8.40 3.59
C VAL A 64 -8.24 -7.88 5.03
N LEU A 65 -7.09 -7.33 5.46
CA LEU A 65 -6.95 -6.73 6.78
C LEU A 65 -7.87 -5.52 6.97
N PHE A 66 -8.09 -4.73 5.93
CA PHE A 66 -9.09 -3.68 5.95
C PHE A 66 -10.52 -4.21 6.10
N ALA A 67 -10.89 -5.30 5.41
CA ALA A 67 -12.20 -5.93 5.57
C ALA A 67 -12.43 -6.41 7.00
N VAL A 68 -11.43 -7.05 7.62
CA VAL A 68 -11.47 -7.45 9.04
C VAL A 68 -11.55 -6.21 9.95
N SER A 69 -10.80 -5.14 9.64
CA SER A 69 -10.87 -3.88 10.40
C SER A 69 -12.25 -3.25 10.31
N ALA A 70 -12.92 -3.30 9.15
CA ALA A 70 -14.27 -2.77 8.98
C ALA A 70 -15.24 -3.48 9.92
N TYR A 71 -15.20 -4.82 9.98
CA TYR A 71 -15.98 -5.58 10.96
C TYR A 71 -15.67 -5.12 12.39
N GLY A 72 -14.39 -4.97 12.75
CA GLY A 72 -13.98 -4.50 14.06
C GLY A 72 -14.51 -3.09 14.39
N PHE A 73 -14.52 -2.18 13.43
CA PHE A 73 -15.07 -0.84 13.63
C PHE A 73 -16.59 -0.86 13.87
N PHE A 74 -17.34 -1.66 13.13
CA PHE A 74 -18.79 -1.77 13.31
C PHE A 74 -19.17 -2.47 14.62
N THR A 75 -18.36 -3.42 15.08
CA THR A 75 -18.53 -4.07 16.40
C THR A 75 -17.88 -3.28 17.54
N LYS A 76 -17.30 -2.11 17.26
CA LYS A 76 -16.61 -1.25 18.24
C LYS A 76 -15.43 -1.92 18.95
N ALA A 77 -14.75 -2.82 18.27
CA ALA A 77 -13.58 -3.52 18.80
C ALA A 77 -12.37 -2.59 18.94
N ASN A 78 -11.65 -2.68 20.05
CA ASN A 78 -10.52 -1.80 20.37
C ASN A 78 -9.31 -1.99 19.41
N TRP A 79 -9.18 -3.15 18.81
CA TRP A 79 -8.10 -3.48 17.88
C TRP A 79 -8.31 -2.95 16.46
N ALA A 80 -9.55 -2.56 16.09
CA ALA A 80 -9.91 -2.20 14.72
C ALA A 80 -9.04 -1.08 14.13
N PHE A 81 -8.78 -0.03 14.91
CA PHE A 81 -7.94 1.09 14.47
C PHE A 81 -6.48 0.64 14.24
N LEU A 82 -5.90 -0.12 15.17
CA LEU A 82 -4.52 -0.58 15.02
C LEU A 82 -4.36 -1.49 13.80
N LEU A 83 -5.30 -2.41 13.58
CA LEU A 83 -5.28 -3.29 12.42
C LEU A 83 -5.41 -2.50 11.11
N SER A 84 -6.24 -1.46 11.08
CA SER A 84 -6.35 -0.59 9.90
C SER A 84 -5.09 0.23 9.64
N VAL A 85 -4.32 0.58 10.68
CA VAL A 85 -3.00 1.23 10.53
C VAL A 85 -1.99 0.25 9.93
N VAL A 86 -1.99 -1.00 10.36
CA VAL A 86 -1.16 -2.05 9.73
C VAL A 86 -1.56 -2.23 8.27
N ALA A 87 -2.86 -2.36 7.98
CA ALA A 87 -3.36 -2.52 6.63
C ALA A 87 -2.94 -1.38 5.70
N ILE A 88 -3.09 -0.11 6.13
CA ILE A 88 -2.69 1.03 5.28
C ILE A 88 -1.19 1.09 5.03
N THR A 89 -0.38 0.69 6.01
CA THR A 89 1.09 0.62 5.86
C THR A 89 1.48 -0.39 4.80
N LEU A 90 0.91 -1.60 4.84
CA LEU A 90 1.13 -2.64 3.84
C LEU A 90 0.64 -2.22 2.45
N ALA A 91 -0.54 -1.56 2.39
CA ALA A 91 -1.09 -1.05 1.13
C ALA A 91 -0.20 0.01 0.48
N LEU A 92 0.32 0.95 1.27
CA LEU A 92 1.25 1.98 0.78
C LEU A 92 2.55 1.35 0.30
N LEU A 93 3.10 0.37 1.03
CA LEU A 93 4.31 -0.34 0.64
C LEU A 93 4.10 -1.09 -0.68
N GLY A 94 3.04 -1.89 -0.78
CA GLY A 94 2.73 -2.69 -1.98
C GLY A 94 2.46 -1.83 -3.22
N SER A 95 1.87 -0.64 -3.06
CA SER A 95 1.55 0.24 -4.18
C SER A 95 2.66 1.23 -4.55
N TRP A 96 3.63 1.49 -3.68
CA TRP A 96 4.75 2.39 -3.97
C TRP A 96 5.89 1.67 -4.68
N PHE A 97 6.40 0.59 -4.08
CA PHE A 97 7.67 -0.02 -4.45
C PHE A 97 7.73 -0.49 -5.90
N ILE A 98 6.65 -1.09 -6.40
CA ILE A 98 6.62 -1.67 -7.75
C ILE A 98 6.72 -0.63 -8.88
N ASN A 99 6.39 0.64 -8.62
CA ASN A 99 6.49 1.66 -9.65
C ASN A 99 7.94 1.94 -10.08
N VAL A 100 8.92 1.69 -9.20
CA VAL A 100 10.33 1.96 -9.51
C VAL A 100 10.87 1.04 -10.60
N PRO A 101 10.80 -0.31 -10.49
CA PRO A 101 11.22 -1.17 -11.59
C PRO A 101 10.36 -0.99 -12.85
N TYR A 102 9.09 -0.60 -12.73
CA TYR A 102 8.28 -0.23 -13.91
C TYR A 102 8.87 0.98 -14.65
N MET A 103 9.20 2.05 -13.94
CA MET A 103 9.79 3.25 -14.53
C MET A 103 11.20 2.97 -15.11
N ALA A 104 12.00 2.15 -14.42
CA ALA A 104 13.33 1.75 -14.89
C ALA A 104 13.26 0.92 -16.20
N ALA A 105 12.19 0.13 -16.36
CA ALA A 105 11.90 -0.61 -17.59
C ALA A 105 11.18 0.23 -18.67
N GLY A 106 11.04 1.55 -18.49
CA GLY A 106 10.32 2.42 -19.43
C GLY A 106 8.80 2.23 -19.44
N LEU A 107 8.25 1.51 -18.46
CA LEU A 107 6.83 1.26 -18.33
C LEU A 107 6.15 2.34 -17.47
N PRO A 108 4.85 2.61 -17.68
CA PRO A 108 4.12 3.56 -16.86
C PRO A 108 3.97 3.07 -15.40
N PRO A 109 4.09 3.97 -14.41
CA PRO A 109 4.00 3.61 -12.99
C PRO A 109 2.54 3.42 -12.56
N VAL A 110 1.90 2.36 -13.03
CA VAL A 110 0.46 2.12 -12.91
C VAL A 110 -0.05 1.98 -11.48
N TYR A 111 0.80 1.52 -10.56
CA TYR A 111 0.42 1.37 -9.16
C TYR A 111 0.29 2.71 -8.41
N PHE A 112 0.73 3.83 -8.98
CA PHE A 112 0.42 5.15 -8.42
C PHE A 112 -1.08 5.45 -8.42
N THR A 113 -1.87 4.81 -9.30
CA THR A 113 -3.33 4.89 -9.27
C THR A 113 -3.95 4.34 -7.98
N LEU A 114 -3.25 3.41 -7.29
CA LEU A 114 -3.62 2.90 -5.97
C LEU A 114 -2.92 3.66 -4.84
N PHE A 115 -1.67 4.05 -5.04
CA PHE A 115 -0.87 4.73 -4.02
C PHE A 115 -1.49 6.05 -3.54
N TRP A 116 -1.92 6.91 -4.47
CA TRP A 116 -2.48 8.20 -4.09
C TRP A 116 -3.79 8.09 -3.30
N PRO A 117 -4.77 7.25 -3.69
CA PRO A 117 -5.93 6.98 -2.84
C PRO A 117 -5.56 6.45 -1.45
N TYR A 118 -4.58 5.55 -1.36
CA TYR A 118 -4.12 5.06 -0.06
C TYR A 118 -3.44 6.13 0.78
N LEU A 119 -2.67 7.03 0.17
CA LEU A 119 -2.04 8.13 0.89
C LEU A 119 -3.10 9.09 1.47
N ILE A 120 -4.15 9.37 0.72
CA ILE A 120 -5.30 10.15 1.21
C ILE A 120 -5.98 9.40 2.36
N LEU A 121 -6.24 8.10 2.18
CA LEU A 121 -6.85 7.24 3.19
C LEU A 121 -6.00 7.22 4.48
N TYR A 122 -4.69 7.16 4.37
CA TYR A 122 -3.74 7.22 5.48
C TYR A 122 -3.94 8.48 6.34
N PHE A 123 -3.98 9.65 5.71
CA PHE A 123 -4.19 10.90 6.44
C PHE A 123 -5.56 10.97 7.11
N ILE A 124 -6.62 10.56 6.41
CA ILE A 124 -7.97 10.58 6.97
C ILE A 124 -8.09 9.56 8.12
N LEU A 125 -7.50 8.37 7.98
CA LEU A 125 -7.50 7.33 9.00
C LEU A 125 -6.78 7.82 10.28
N LEU A 126 -5.56 8.31 10.17
CA LEU A 126 -4.78 8.73 11.34
C LEU A 126 -5.35 9.99 11.97
N ARG A 127 -5.74 10.99 11.17
CA ARG A 127 -6.22 12.28 11.68
C ARG A 127 -7.71 12.27 12.03
N GLY A 128 -8.54 11.74 11.15
CA GLY A 128 -10.01 11.77 11.30
C GLY A 128 -10.53 10.68 12.23
N VAL A 129 -9.98 9.47 12.14
CA VAL A 129 -10.41 8.34 12.96
C VAL A 129 -9.64 8.26 14.26
N GLY A 130 -8.30 8.18 14.19
CA GLY A 130 -7.41 7.98 15.33
C GLY A 130 -7.06 9.25 16.09
N ARG A 131 -7.33 10.45 15.54
CA ARG A 131 -6.95 11.75 16.11
C ARG A 131 -5.46 11.85 16.46
N VAL A 132 -4.61 11.16 15.70
CA VAL A 132 -3.17 11.18 15.86
C VAL A 132 -2.64 12.59 15.51
N SER A 133 -1.67 13.11 16.25
CA SER A 133 -1.11 14.45 15.98
C SER A 133 -0.41 14.52 14.61
N TRP A 134 -0.39 15.70 13.98
CA TRP A 134 0.30 15.92 12.71
C TRP A 134 1.77 15.53 12.77
N SER A 135 2.44 15.90 13.85
CA SER A 135 3.86 15.58 14.06
C SER A 135 4.14 14.08 14.02
N ILE A 136 3.30 13.26 14.65
CA ILE A 136 3.44 11.80 14.63
C ILE A 136 3.08 11.25 13.25
N THR A 137 1.99 11.72 12.64
CA THR A 137 1.53 11.29 11.32
C THR A 137 2.59 11.54 10.25
N LEU A 138 3.18 12.73 10.22
CA LEU A 138 4.22 13.08 9.25
C LEU A 138 5.53 12.35 9.54
N ARG A 139 5.96 12.25 10.81
CA ARG A 139 7.16 11.47 11.15
C ARG A 139 7.04 10.02 10.73
N ALA A 140 5.92 9.37 11.00
CA ALA A 140 5.69 7.98 10.59
C ALA A 140 5.76 7.82 9.05
N LEU A 141 5.14 8.75 8.30
CA LEU A 141 5.18 8.73 6.84
C LEU A 141 6.61 8.90 6.31
N PHE A 142 7.33 9.94 6.75
CA PHE A 142 8.68 10.20 6.26
C PHE A 142 9.69 9.13 6.70
N THR A 143 9.55 8.58 7.91
CA THR A 143 10.38 7.44 8.35
C THR A 143 10.11 6.21 7.48
N GLY A 144 8.84 5.91 7.16
CA GLY A 144 8.49 4.82 6.29
C GLY A 144 9.05 4.99 4.87
N LEU A 145 8.90 6.18 4.29
CA LEU A 145 9.46 6.49 2.96
C LEU A 145 10.99 6.39 2.94
N ALA A 146 11.67 6.92 3.96
CA ALA A 146 13.12 6.81 4.08
C ALA A 146 13.58 5.34 4.17
N TYR A 147 12.86 4.52 4.93
CA TYR A 147 13.18 3.10 5.07
C TYR A 147 13.04 2.35 3.75
N ILE A 148 11.95 2.60 3.01
CA ILE A 148 11.72 2.01 1.69
C ILE A 148 12.82 2.43 0.71
N THR A 149 13.19 3.71 0.69
CA THR A 149 14.24 4.23 -0.20
C THR A 149 15.60 3.61 0.11
N CYS A 150 15.95 3.48 1.38
CA CYS A 150 17.20 2.81 1.79
C CYS A 150 17.20 1.32 1.40
N PHE A 151 16.09 0.63 1.58
CA PHE A 151 15.95 -0.77 1.18
C PHE A 151 16.13 -0.94 -0.34
N MET A 152 15.53 -0.05 -1.13
CA MET A 152 15.67 -0.07 -2.59
C MET A 152 17.11 0.12 -3.04
N ASN A 153 17.83 1.11 -2.46
CA ASN A 153 19.23 1.33 -2.79
C ASN A 153 20.10 0.14 -2.39
N GLY A 154 19.79 -0.56 -1.31
CA GLY A 154 20.47 -1.79 -0.91
C GLY A 154 20.28 -2.94 -1.89
N VAL A 155 19.08 -3.09 -2.45
CA VAL A 155 18.78 -4.15 -3.44
C VAL A 155 19.38 -3.86 -4.80
N SER A 156 19.48 -2.58 -5.21
CA SER A 156 20.06 -2.20 -6.50
C SER A 156 21.60 -2.21 -6.51
N SER A 157 22.24 -2.29 -5.35
CA SER A 157 23.70 -2.28 -5.22
C SER A 157 24.33 -3.67 -5.09
N THR A 158 23.52 -4.73 -5.08
CA THR A 158 23.95 -6.15 -5.06
C THR A 158 23.79 -6.79 -6.42
#